data_b2d69d10217dabacfd6debcf252e4b55
#
_entry.id   b2d69d10217dabacfd6debcf252e4b55
#
_cell.length_a   1.000
_cell.length_b   1.000
_cell.length_c   1.000
_cell.angle_alpha   90.00
_cell.angle_beta   90.00
_cell.angle_gamma   90.00
#
_symmetry.space_group_name_H-M   'P 1'
#
loop_
_entity.id
_entity.type
_entity.pdbx_description
1 polymer ?
#
loop_
_entity_poly.entity_id
_entity_poly.type
_entity_poly.pdbx_seq_one_letter_code
_entity_poly.pdbx_strand_id
1 'polypeptide(L)'
;YKDLNEDDPELKMDESLEKLWDELLKDPSQHYLVVDVGGVLVASCVLVVLKNLTRGARPYGIIENVVTHKDYRRKGYGTMLIKKAIDIAKEENCYKVMLMSGRGEDTLRFYEKAGFERGKKTGFIIRFD
;
A
#
# COMPACT_ATOMS: atom_id res chain seq x y z
N TYR A 1 10.11 6.64 -2.70
CA TYR A 1 9.80 6.24 -1.29
C TYR A 1 10.51 7.10 -0.22
N LYS A 2 11.31 8.08 -0.58
CA LYS A 2 11.97 8.96 0.41
C LYS A 2 10.97 9.68 1.33
N ASP A 3 9.83 10.08 0.79
CA ASP A 3 8.78 10.72 1.59
C ASP A 3 8.06 9.73 2.54
N LEU A 4 8.30 8.43 2.39
CA LEU A 4 7.77 7.42 3.30
C LEU A 4 8.67 7.25 4.52
N ASN A 5 9.98 7.18 4.30
CA ASN A 5 10.98 7.09 5.36
C ASN A 5 12.28 7.75 4.89
N GLU A 6 12.58 8.92 5.44
CA GLU A 6 13.74 9.72 5.06
C GLU A 6 15.07 9.05 5.44
N ASP A 7 15.04 8.18 6.44
CA ASP A 7 16.23 7.48 6.94
C ASP A 7 16.56 6.21 6.14
N ASP A 8 15.69 5.78 5.24
CA ASP A 8 15.96 4.61 4.41
C ASP A 8 17.20 4.82 3.54
N PRO A 9 18.07 3.79 3.41
CA PRO A 9 19.18 3.83 2.48
C PRO A 9 18.69 4.16 1.06
N GLU A 10 19.48 4.95 0.35
CA GLU A 10 19.18 5.26 -1.04
C GLU A 10 19.35 4.03 -1.92
N LEU A 11 18.35 3.74 -2.72
CA LEU A 11 18.41 2.62 -3.65
C LEU A 11 19.30 2.99 -4.83
N LYS A 12 20.24 2.09 -5.15
CA LYS A 12 21.08 2.23 -6.35
C LYS A 12 20.37 1.55 -7.52
N MET A 13 20.26 2.27 -8.62
CA MET A 13 19.70 1.73 -9.86
C MET A 13 20.75 0.83 -10.53
N ASP A 14 20.86 -0.41 -10.05
CA ASP A 14 21.75 -1.45 -10.58
C ASP A 14 20.93 -2.63 -11.12
N GLU A 15 21.62 -3.62 -11.70
CA GLU A 15 20.99 -4.81 -12.27
C GLU A 15 20.15 -5.59 -11.25
N SER A 16 20.59 -5.66 -9.98
CA SER A 16 19.87 -6.35 -8.93
C SER A 16 18.54 -5.67 -8.63
N LEU A 17 18.52 -4.34 -8.58
CA LEU A 17 17.30 -3.58 -8.35
C LEU A 17 16.34 -3.68 -9.54
N GLU A 18 16.86 -3.58 -10.76
CA GLU A 18 16.04 -3.75 -11.96
C GLU A 18 15.41 -5.13 -12.03
N LYS A 19 16.18 -6.17 -11.71
CA LYS A 19 15.67 -7.54 -11.65
C LYS A 19 14.55 -7.69 -10.63
N LEU A 20 14.76 -7.15 -9.42
CA LEU A 20 13.74 -7.18 -8.37
C LEU A 20 12.47 -6.46 -8.84
N TRP A 21 12.62 -5.28 -9.44
CA TRP A 21 11.49 -4.51 -9.94
C TRP A 21 10.69 -5.27 -11.00
N ASP A 22 11.40 -5.93 -11.93
CA ASP A 22 10.76 -6.77 -12.96
C ASP A 22 9.99 -7.94 -12.32
N GLU A 23 10.57 -8.58 -11.32
CA GLU A 23 9.91 -9.66 -10.58
C GLU A 23 8.63 -9.16 -9.90
N LEU A 24 8.68 -8.00 -9.26
CA LEU A 24 7.53 -7.40 -8.59
C LEU A 24 6.41 -7.03 -9.58
N LEU A 25 6.76 -6.47 -10.73
CA LEU A 25 5.79 -6.11 -11.76
C LEU A 25 5.10 -7.32 -12.39
N LYS A 26 5.77 -8.45 -12.42
CA LYS A 26 5.24 -9.71 -12.97
C LYS A 26 4.46 -10.53 -11.95
N ASP A 27 4.58 -10.22 -10.65
CA ASP A 27 3.90 -10.95 -9.60
C ASP A 27 2.41 -10.61 -9.60
N PRO A 28 1.52 -11.56 -9.93
CA PRO A 28 0.08 -11.28 -10.00
C PRO A 28 -0.55 -11.02 -8.63
N SER A 29 0.15 -11.35 -7.52
CA SER A 29 -0.34 -11.12 -6.16
C SER A 29 -0.03 -9.71 -5.65
N GLN A 30 0.80 -8.93 -6.36
CA GLN A 30 1.20 -7.61 -5.94
C GLN A 30 0.80 -6.55 -6.97
N HIS A 31 0.00 -5.59 -6.53
CA HIS A 31 -0.44 -4.47 -7.36
C HIS A 31 0.25 -3.20 -6.91
N TYR A 32 1.16 -2.69 -7.73
CA TYR A 32 1.81 -1.39 -7.51
C TYR A 32 0.94 -0.30 -8.12
N LEU A 33 0.33 0.51 -7.28
CA LEU A 33 -0.57 1.58 -7.69
C LEU A 33 0.12 2.93 -7.55
N VAL A 34 -0.04 3.75 -8.58
CA VAL A 34 0.56 5.09 -8.60
C VAL A 34 -0.46 6.11 -9.07
N VAL A 35 -0.31 7.34 -8.60
CA VAL A 35 -1.01 8.51 -9.14
C VAL A 35 -0.01 9.31 -9.95
N ASP A 36 -0.30 9.48 -11.24
CA ASP A 36 0.53 10.24 -12.18
C ASP A 36 -0.17 11.57 -12.48
N VAL A 37 0.53 12.65 -12.26
CA VAL A 37 0.05 14.00 -12.57
C VAL A 37 1.04 14.64 -13.54
N GLY A 38 0.65 14.70 -14.82
CA GLY A 38 1.48 15.30 -15.86
C GLY A 38 2.86 14.66 -16.01
N GLY A 39 2.98 13.34 -15.83
CA GLY A 39 4.25 12.60 -15.91
C GLY A 39 5.00 12.52 -14.58
N VAL A 40 4.48 13.12 -13.50
CA VAL A 40 5.08 13.06 -12.16
C VAL A 40 4.31 12.06 -11.31
N LEU A 41 5.00 11.11 -10.72
CA LEU A 41 4.41 10.15 -9.78
C LEU A 41 4.31 10.81 -8.40
N VAL A 42 3.10 11.15 -7.99
CA VAL A 42 2.85 11.95 -6.78
C VAL A 42 2.38 11.13 -5.59
N ALA A 43 1.90 9.93 -5.82
CA ALA A 43 1.47 9.01 -4.75
C ALA A 43 1.62 7.57 -5.21
N SER A 44 1.84 6.68 -4.26
CA SER A 44 1.91 5.24 -4.56
C SER A 44 1.50 4.41 -3.34
N CYS A 45 1.09 3.18 -3.60
CA CYS A 45 0.94 2.15 -2.59
C CYS A 45 1.08 0.77 -3.23
N VAL A 46 1.18 -0.25 -2.40
CA VAL A 46 1.18 -1.65 -2.85
C VAL A 46 -0.04 -2.34 -2.24
N LEU A 47 -0.83 -3.00 -3.06
CA LEU A 47 -1.84 -3.95 -2.61
C LEU A 47 -1.29 -5.36 -2.82
N VAL A 48 -1.15 -6.12 -1.75
CA VAL A 48 -0.77 -7.52 -1.80
C VAL A 48 -2.02 -8.36 -1.59
N VAL A 49 -2.27 -9.28 -2.51
CA VAL A 49 -3.40 -10.23 -2.40
C VAL A 49 -2.83 -11.58 -2.00
N LEU A 50 -3.24 -12.06 -0.83
CA LEU A 50 -2.76 -13.32 -0.28
C LEU A 50 -3.81 -14.41 -0.43
N LYS A 51 -3.40 -15.53 -1.01
CA LYS A 51 -4.22 -16.74 -1.07
C LYS A 51 -4.46 -17.27 0.34
N ASN A 52 -5.61 -17.85 0.57
CA ASN A 52 -6.06 -18.21 1.91
C ASN A 52 -6.95 -19.44 1.86
N LEU A 53 -6.89 -20.28 2.90
CA LEU A 53 -7.68 -21.50 2.98
C LEU A 53 -8.97 -21.32 3.80
N THR A 54 -9.03 -20.32 4.67
CA THR A 54 -10.23 -20.02 5.45
C THR A 54 -11.23 -19.19 4.65
N ARG A 55 -12.40 -18.94 5.21
CA ARG A 55 -13.44 -18.11 4.58
C ARG A 55 -13.84 -18.56 3.17
N GLY A 56 -14.00 -19.88 2.99
CA GLY A 56 -14.35 -20.44 1.68
C GLY A 56 -13.24 -20.32 0.65
N ALA A 57 -11.98 -20.36 1.10
CA ALA A 57 -10.79 -20.20 0.27
C ALA A 57 -10.71 -18.85 -0.46
N ARG A 58 -11.36 -17.82 0.08
CA ARG A 58 -11.25 -16.46 -0.46
C ARG A 58 -9.94 -15.81 -0.03
N PRO A 59 -9.26 -15.10 -0.93
CA PRO A 59 -8.05 -14.34 -0.60
C PRO A 59 -8.35 -13.15 0.30
N TYR A 60 -7.31 -12.50 0.80
CA TYR A 60 -7.42 -11.22 1.49
C TYR A 60 -6.31 -10.28 1.02
N GLY A 61 -6.51 -8.99 1.23
CA GLY A 61 -5.56 -7.96 0.81
C GLY A 61 -4.85 -7.30 1.98
N ILE A 62 -3.60 -6.89 1.73
CA ILE A 62 -2.83 -6.02 2.63
C ILE A 62 -2.33 -4.84 1.82
N ILE A 63 -2.52 -3.64 2.35
CA ILE A 63 -1.98 -2.41 1.75
C ILE A 63 -0.71 -2.02 2.48
N GLU A 64 0.35 -1.76 1.71
CA GLU A 64 1.66 -1.39 2.22
C GLU A 64 2.23 -0.18 1.48
N ASN A 65 3.19 0.49 2.11
CA ASN A 65 3.98 1.56 1.50
C ASN A 65 3.13 2.67 0.89
N VAL A 66 2.12 3.12 1.64
CA VAL A 66 1.26 4.24 1.22
C VAL A 66 2.01 5.55 1.42
N VAL A 67 2.26 6.26 0.33
CA VAL A 67 2.99 7.53 0.38
C VAL A 67 2.42 8.52 -0.63
N THR A 68 2.34 9.78 -0.22
CA THR A 68 2.04 10.91 -1.11
C THR A 68 3.18 11.91 -1.00
N HIS A 69 3.71 12.35 -2.16
CA HIS A 69 4.76 13.35 -2.20
C HIS A 69 4.31 14.62 -1.44
N LYS A 70 5.19 15.14 -0.58
CA LYS A 70 4.87 16.25 0.34
C LYS A 70 4.24 17.46 -0.34
N ASP A 71 4.63 17.78 -1.58
CA ASP A 71 4.12 18.93 -2.32
C ASP A 71 2.74 18.69 -2.95
N TYR A 72 2.24 17.45 -2.86
CA TYR A 72 0.96 17.03 -3.46
C TYR A 72 -0.04 16.51 -2.42
N ARG A 73 0.25 16.70 -1.14
CA ARG A 73 -0.64 16.29 -0.05
C ARG A 73 -1.88 17.18 0.01
N ARG A 74 -2.95 16.67 0.64
CA ARG A 74 -4.24 17.35 0.84
C ARG A 74 -4.97 17.70 -0.46
N LYS A 75 -4.71 16.95 -1.53
CA LYS A 75 -5.37 17.13 -2.85
C LYS A 75 -6.23 15.93 -3.24
N GLY A 76 -6.43 14.97 -2.35
CA GLY A 76 -7.27 13.81 -2.60
C GLY A 76 -6.57 12.65 -3.32
N TYR A 77 -5.28 12.74 -3.61
CA TYR A 77 -4.56 11.66 -4.31
C TYR A 77 -4.46 10.38 -3.49
N GLY A 78 -4.21 10.50 -2.17
CA GLY A 78 -4.21 9.34 -1.29
C GLY A 78 -5.55 8.64 -1.25
N THR A 79 -6.64 9.39 -1.22
CA THR A 79 -8.01 8.86 -1.24
C THR A 79 -8.28 8.10 -2.54
N MET A 80 -7.91 8.65 -3.69
CA MET A 80 -8.03 7.99 -4.99
C MET A 80 -7.27 6.66 -5.01
N LEU A 81 -6.06 6.67 -4.47
CA LEU A 81 -5.17 5.52 -4.44
C LEU A 81 -5.76 4.37 -3.60
N ILE A 82 -6.20 4.68 -2.38
CA ILE A 82 -6.80 3.72 -1.46
C ILE A 82 -8.11 3.17 -2.04
N LYS A 83 -8.93 4.02 -2.62
CA LYS A 83 -10.18 3.60 -3.26
C LYS A 83 -9.91 2.60 -4.40
N LYS A 84 -8.91 2.87 -5.23
CA LYS A 84 -8.52 1.95 -6.31
C LYS A 84 -8.03 0.62 -5.77
N ALA A 85 -7.23 0.62 -4.72
CA ALA A 85 -6.77 -0.61 -4.07
C ALA A 85 -7.95 -1.43 -3.55
N ILE A 86 -8.91 -0.80 -2.91
CA ILE A 86 -10.12 -1.47 -2.40
C ILE A 86 -10.93 -2.06 -3.57
N ASP A 87 -11.08 -1.33 -4.66
CA ASP A 87 -11.81 -1.81 -5.85
C ASP A 87 -11.14 -3.05 -6.45
N ILE A 88 -9.81 -3.05 -6.57
CA ILE A 88 -9.05 -4.22 -7.05
C ILE A 88 -9.25 -5.41 -6.11
N ALA A 89 -9.18 -5.19 -4.80
CA ALA A 89 -9.38 -6.26 -3.83
C ALA A 89 -10.77 -6.89 -3.95
N LYS A 90 -11.81 -6.08 -4.18
CA LYS A 90 -13.17 -6.57 -4.43
C LYS A 90 -13.24 -7.39 -5.72
N GLU A 91 -12.64 -6.91 -6.80
CA GLU A 91 -12.59 -7.62 -8.09
C GLU A 91 -11.90 -8.97 -7.96
N GLU A 92 -10.89 -9.09 -7.11
CA GLU A 92 -10.18 -10.34 -6.85
C GLU A 92 -10.82 -11.19 -5.76
N ASN A 93 -12.04 -10.86 -5.35
CA ASN A 93 -12.83 -11.62 -4.39
C ASN A 93 -12.22 -11.68 -2.97
N CYS A 94 -11.44 -10.69 -2.57
CA CYS A 94 -10.92 -10.60 -1.22
C CYS A 94 -12.07 -10.46 -0.22
N TYR A 95 -11.98 -11.19 0.92
CA TYR A 95 -13.01 -11.04 1.96
C TYR A 95 -12.71 -9.91 2.94
N LYS A 96 -11.49 -9.40 2.93
CA LYS A 96 -11.08 -8.24 3.72
C LYS A 96 -9.84 -7.60 3.12
N VAL A 97 -9.58 -6.35 3.51
CA VAL A 97 -8.32 -5.65 3.29
C VAL A 97 -7.86 -5.11 4.64
N MET A 98 -6.59 -5.32 4.96
CA MET A 98 -5.98 -4.83 6.19
C MET A 98 -4.81 -3.91 5.86
N LEU A 99 -4.49 -3.03 6.78
CA LEU A 99 -3.26 -2.26 6.78
C LEU A 99 -2.86 -1.94 8.22
N MET A 100 -1.59 -1.62 8.41
CA MET A 100 -1.08 -1.12 9.68
C MET A 100 -0.45 0.25 9.45
N SER A 101 -0.57 1.13 10.43
CA SER A 101 0.01 2.45 10.38
C SER A 101 0.70 2.78 11.70
N GLY A 102 1.95 3.23 11.61
CA GLY A 102 2.69 3.78 12.75
C GLY A 102 2.59 5.30 12.85
N ARG A 103 1.72 5.92 12.07
CA ARG A 103 1.55 7.38 12.00
C ARG A 103 0.56 7.88 13.05
N GLY A 104 0.45 9.21 13.17
CA GLY A 104 -0.43 9.85 14.14
C GLY A 104 -1.91 9.89 13.75
N GLU A 105 -2.71 10.55 14.59
CA GLU A 105 -4.17 10.56 14.46
C GLU A 105 -4.70 11.04 13.11
N ASP A 106 -4.05 12.01 12.47
CA ASP A 106 -4.51 12.50 11.17
C ASP A 106 -4.48 11.41 10.10
N THR A 107 -3.44 10.58 10.11
CA THR A 107 -3.32 9.44 9.20
C THR A 107 -4.35 8.35 9.55
N LEU A 108 -4.57 8.09 10.82
CA LEU A 108 -5.56 7.11 11.26
C LEU A 108 -6.97 7.52 10.83
N ARG A 109 -7.32 8.80 10.97
CA ARG A 109 -8.61 9.34 10.49
C ARG A 109 -8.74 9.26 8.99
N PHE A 110 -7.65 9.46 8.25
CA PHE A 110 -7.64 9.30 6.79
C PHE A 110 -8.11 7.89 6.40
N TYR A 111 -7.60 6.86 7.05
CA TYR A 111 -8.01 5.48 6.76
C TYR A 111 -9.44 5.21 7.23
N GLU A 112 -9.85 5.74 8.37
CA GLU A 112 -11.24 5.61 8.84
C GLU A 112 -12.23 6.22 7.84
N LYS A 113 -11.91 7.38 7.27
CA LYS A 113 -12.74 8.02 6.23
C LYS A 113 -12.82 7.17 4.95
N ALA A 114 -11.79 6.40 4.66
CA ALA A 114 -11.78 5.47 3.53
C ALA A 114 -12.60 4.20 3.79
N GLY A 115 -13.10 4.00 5.00
CA GLY A 115 -13.95 2.87 5.37
C GLY A 115 -13.28 1.82 6.25
N PHE A 116 -12.01 2.00 6.62
CA PHE A 116 -11.31 1.08 7.50
C PHE A 116 -11.76 1.26 8.95
N GLU A 117 -11.87 0.16 9.66
CA GLU A 117 -12.18 0.14 11.08
C GLU A 117 -10.92 -0.16 11.89
N ARG A 118 -10.48 0.77 12.74
CA ARG A 118 -9.33 0.51 13.62
C ARG A 118 -9.75 -0.24 14.88
N GLY A 119 -8.78 -0.95 15.48
CA GLY A 119 -9.02 -1.65 16.73
C GLY A 119 -9.75 -3.00 16.62
N LYS A 120 -10.06 -3.45 15.42
CA LYS A 120 -10.68 -4.76 15.20
C LYS A 120 -9.70 -5.91 15.40
N LYS A 121 -8.42 -5.65 15.18
CA LYS A 121 -7.30 -6.56 15.44
C LYS A 121 -6.14 -5.77 16.01
N THR A 122 -5.26 -6.42 16.73
CA THR A 122 -4.02 -5.81 17.23
C THR A 122 -2.85 -6.33 16.41
N GLY A 123 -2.08 -5.40 15.84
CA GLY A 123 -0.86 -5.74 15.14
C GLY A 123 0.30 -5.98 16.09
N PHE A 124 1.19 -6.91 15.73
CA PHE A 124 2.43 -7.19 16.45
C PHE A 124 3.58 -7.11 15.46
N ILE A 125 4.72 -6.60 15.89
CA ILE A 125 5.89 -6.46 15.04
C ILE A 125 7.14 -6.93 15.79
N ILE A 126 8.01 -7.65 15.09
CA ILE A 126 9.39 -7.92 15.52
C ILE A 126 10.28 -7.33 14.43
N ARG A 127 11.23 -6.51 14.82
CA ARG A 127 12.20 -5.92 13.88
C ARG A 127 13.54 -6.62 14.02
N PHE A 128 14.29 -6.65 12.92
CA PHE A 128 15.63 -7.27 12.87
C PHE A 128 16.72 -6.25 12.50
N ASP A 129 16.32 -5.00 12.35
CA ASP A 129 17.21 -3.85 12.09
C ASP A 129 17.53 -3.05 13.36
#